data_b6587a311bfe074391a0bbb8a0bf25da
#
_entry.id   b6587a311bfe074391a0bbb8a0bf25da
#
_cell.length_a   1.000
_cell.length_b   1.000
_cell.length_c   1.000
_cell.angle_alpha   90.00
_cell.angle_beta   90.00
_cell.angle_gamma   90.00
#
_symmetry.space_group_name_H-M   'P 1'
#
loop_
_entity.id
_entity.type
_entity.pdbx_description
1 polymer ?
#
loop_
_entity_poly.entity_id
_entity_poly.type
_entity_poly.pdbx_seq_one_letter_code
_entity_poly.pdbx_strand_id
1 'polypeptide(L)'
;MGLRAVGRSELGLVRPGNEDSAVISPAVFAVADGLGGHIAGEIASSLTIKRLTQLAPTTRIDQEQIESLIAEIDENIAEHIESNPEHEGMGTTLTAIFPSGKQLVLAHVGDSRAYQFTSNQLTRLTNDHTMVQLERSLLTQALMGKRNVRADISTLKPKTGDRFLLCTDGLTNVVSESDIEHAMSHPELGQVINSLISLAHSAGAPDNVSAIVIEVGNEESSETLYLGSAVGT
;
A
#
# COMPACT_ATOMS: atom_id res chain seq x y z
N MET A 1 -14.73 -9.06 -14.11
CA MET A 1 -13.86 -9.61 -13.06
C MET A 1 -14.23 -8.86 -11.81
N GLY A 2 -14.83 -9.52 -10.83
CA GLY A 2 -15.15 -8.92 -9.56
C GLY A 2 -13.94 -8.96 -8.63
N LEU A 3 -13.83 -7.96 -7.77
CA LEU A 3 -12.79 -7.86 -6.74
C LEU A 3 -13.46 -7.57 -5.40
N ARG A 4 -13.21 -8.42 -4.41
CA ARG A 4 -13.63 -8.24 -3.04
C ARG A 4 -12.40 -7.99 -2.18
N ALA A 5 -12.45 -7.00 -1.31
CA ALA A 5 -11.31 -6.67 -0.47
C ALA A 5 -11.71 -6.38 0.97
N VAL A 6 -10.76 -6.62 1.87
CA VAL A 6 -10.80 -6.21 3.27
C VAL A 6 -9.44 -5.64 3.65
N GLY A 7 -9.42 -4.69 4.57
CA GLY A 7 -8.18 -4.08 5.03
C GLY A 7 -8.25 -3.65 6.49
N ARG A 8 -7.09 -3.46 7.08
CA ARG A 8 -6.90 -2.86 8.41
C ARG A 8 -5.64 -2.02 8.41
N SER A 9 -5.66 -0.96 9.20
CA SER A 9 -4.51 -0.16 9.57
C SER A 9 -4.53 0.04 11.07
N GLU A 10 -3.42 -0.28 11.72
CA GLU A 10 -3.27 -0.25 13.18
C GLU A 10 -2.04 0.58 13.55
N LEU A 11 -2.16 1.31 14.64
CA LEU A 11 -1.07 2.15 15.19
C LEU A 11 0.19 1.34 15.55
N GLY A 12 0.01 0.05 15.88
CA GLY A 12 1.04 -0.74 16.52
C GLY A 12 1.14 -0.44 18.03
N LEU A 13 2.21 -0.92 18.67
CA LEU A 13 2.36 -0.84 20.13
C LEU A 13 3.42 0.17 20.60
N VAL A 14 4.19 0.76 19.68
CA VAL A 14 5.34 1.61 20.01
C VAL A 14 5.19 3.04 19.47
N ARG A 15 4.61 3.20 18.29
CA ARG A 15 4.49 4.50 17.63
C ARG A 15 3.45 5.40 18.32
N PRO A 16 3.66 6.73 18.40
CA PRO A 16 2.70 7.66 19.01
C PRO A 16 1.53 8.01 18.07
N GLY A 17 1.71 7.90 16.76
CA GLY A 17 0.73 8.18 15.70
C GLY A 17 0.79 7.15 14.59
N ASN A 18 -0.29 7.05 13.83
CA ASN A 18 -0.35 6.21 12.64
C ASN A 18 -0.05 7.07 11.41
N GLU A 19 1.11 6.87 10.79
CA GLU A 19 1.54 7.58 9.59
C GLU A 19 1.18 6.80 8.30
N ASP A 20 0.70 5.56 8.43
CA ASP A 20 0.18 4.79 7.31
C ASP A 20 -1.17 5.31 6.83
N SER A 21 -1.39 5.23 5.54
CA SER A 21 -2.69 5.45 4.90
C SER A 21 -2.99 4.34 3.92
N ALA A 22 -4.27 3.95 3.81
CA ALA A 22 -4.66 2.97 2.82
C ALA A 22 -6.08 3.22 2.28
N VAL A 23 -6.36 2.67 1.09
CA VAL A 23 -7.67 2.76 0.46
C VAL A 23 -8.06 1.46 -0.23
N ILE A 24 -9.33 1.10 -0.06
CA ILE A 24 -10.05 0.11 -0.83
C ILE A 24 -11.09 0.87 -1.64
N SER A 25 -11.02 0.84 -2.97
CA SER A 25 -12.04 1.44 -3.83
C SER A 25 -12.20 0.64 -5.13
N PRO A 26 -13.30 0.82 -5.87
CA PRO A 26 -13.46 0.17 -7.16
C PRO A 26 -12.40 0.55 -8.20
N ALA A 27 -11.72 1.69 -8.04
CA ALA A 27 -10.69 2.19 -8.96
C ALA A 27 -9.27 1.81 -8.55
N VAL A 28 -9.01 1.62 -7.25
CA VAL A 28 -7.67 1.38 -6.73
C VAL A 28 -7.70 0.74 -5.34
N PHE A 29 -6.74 -0.14 -5.09
CA PHE A 29 -6.38 -0.66 -3.78
C PHE A 29 -4.95 -0.21 -3.50
N ALA A 30 -4.71 0.50 -2.41
CA ALA A 30 -3.39 1.05 -2.15
C ALA A 30 -3.06 1.14 -0.66
N VAL A 31 -1.77 0.95 -0.35
CA VAL A 31 -1.16 1.27 0.94
C VAL A 31 -0.04 2.29 0.70
N ALA A 32 0.14 3.19 1.64
CA ALA A 32 1.15 4.23 1.66
C ALA A 32 1.67 4.39 3.09
N ASP A 33 2.98 4.18 3.27
CA ASP A 33 3.69 4.29 4.54
C ASP A 33 4.35 5.66 4.62
N GLY A 34 3.96 6.47 5.60
CA GLY A 34 4.39 7.84 5.74
C GLY A 34 5.77 7.97 6.38
N LEU A 35 6.60 8.85 5.82
CA LEU A 35 7.97 9.10 6.21
C LEU A 35 8.17 10.57 6.61
N GLY A 36 9.08 10.84 7.56
CA GLY A 36 9.45 12.21 7.93
C GLY A 36 9.18 12.59 9.37
N GLY A 37 8.75 11.64 10.17
CA GLY A 37 8.51 11.78 11.62
C GLY A 37 7.27 12.58 11.98
N HIS A 38 6.44 12.03 12.88
CA HIS A 38 5.22 12.63 13.43
C HIS A 38 4.19 13.08 12.36
N ILE A 39 3.86 14.36 12.32
CA ILE A 39 2.78 14.91 11.47
C ILE A 39 3.12 14.85 9.96
N ALA A 40 4.38 14.93 9.60
CA ALA A 40 4.79 15.06 8.20
C ALA A 40 4.56 13.78 7.38
N GLY A 41 4.83 12.59 7.94
CA GLY A 41 4.56 11.30 7.29
C GLY A 41 3.07 11.05 7.08
N GLU A 42 2.25 11.33 8.10
CA GLU A 42 0.78 11.24 8.03
C GLU A 42 0.21 12.09 6.89
N ILE A 43 0.72 13.31 6.71
CA ILE A 43 0.26 14.21 5.64
C ILE A 43 0.64 13.64 4.26
N ALA A 44 1.87 13.18 4.07
CA ALA A 44 2.34 12.66 2.79
C ALA A 44 1.55 11.42 2.34
N SER A 45 1.35 10.46 3.24
CA SER A 45 0.58 9.25 2.95
C SER A 45 -0.89 9.57 2.66
N SER A 46 -1.50 10.47 3.45
CA SER A 46 -2.89 10.91 3.27
C SER A 46 -3.11 11.66 1.95
N LEU A 47 -2.22 12.60 1.56
CA LEU A 47 -2.27 13.29 0.27
C LEU A 47 -2.20 12.31 -0.90
N THR A 48 -1.33 11.30 -0.79
CA THR A 48 -1.17 10.24 -1.79
C THR A 48 -2.46 9.46 -1.97
N ILE A 49 -3.05 8.95 -0.90
CA ILE A 49 -4.31 8.20 -0.94
C ILE A 49 -5.45 9.07 -1.46
N LYS A 50 -5.54 10.31 -1.01
CA LYS A 50 -6.58 11.26 -1.45
C LYS A 50 -6.52 11.52 -2.96
N ARG A 51 -5.31 11.69 -3.53
CA ARG A 51 -5.16 11.86 -4.99
C ARG A 51 -5.59 10.61 -5.76
N LEU A 52 -5.27 9.42 -5.28
CA LEU A 52 -5.68 8.14 -5.90
C LEU A 52 -7.20 7.98 -5.95
N THR A 53 -7.92 8.42 -4.95
CA THR A 53 -9.39 8.29 -4.89
C THR A 53 -10.15 9.21 -5.82
N GLN A 54 -9.48 10.18 -6.46
CA GLN A 54 -10.08 11.02 -7.50
C GLN A 54 -10.21 10.31 -8.86
N LEU A 55 -9.66 9.10 -8.98
CA LEU A 55 -9.81 8.27 -10.17
C LEU A 55 -11.25 7.78 -10.33
N ALA A 56 -11.78 7.87 -11.54
CA ALA A 56 -13.08 7.32 -11.86
C ALA A 56 -13.05 5.78 -11.87
N PRO A 57 -14.00 5.08 -11.25
CA PRO A 57 -14.00 3.61 -11.15
C PRO A 57 -14.03 2.86 -12.48
N THR A 58 -14.53 3.51 -13.53
CA THR A 58 -14.67 2.91 -14.88
C THR A 58 -13.47 3.12 -15.77
N THR A 59 -12.44 3.78 -15.28
CA THR A 59 -11.28 4.13 -16.08
C THR A 59 -10.41 2.89 -16.31
N ARG A 60 -10.22 2.55 -17.59
CA ARG A 60 -9.14 1.65 -17.97
C ARG A 60 -7.86 2.44 -17.83
N ILE A 61 -7.01 2.05 -16.90
CA ILE A 61 -5.75 2.72 -16.66
C ILE A 61 -4.61 1.92 -17.30
N ASP A 62 -3.74 2.59 -18.03
CA ASP A 62 -2.52 2.03 -18.59
C ASP A 62 -1.28 2.50 -17.81
N GLN A 63 -0.11 1.99 -18.22
CA GLN A 63 1.15 2.31 -17.55
C GLN A 63 1.48 3.80 -17.60
N GLU A 64 1.31 4.45 -18.75
CA GLU A 64 1.64 5.87 -18.92
C GLU A 64 0.75 6.76 -18.04
N GLN A 65 -0.52 6.42 -17.92
CA GLN A 65 -1.46 7.11 -17.03
C GLN A 65 -1.08 6.94 -15.55
N ILE A 66 -0.58 5.76 -15.16
CA ILE A 66 -0.11 5.52 -13.79
C ILE A 66 1.19 6.28 -13.52
N GLU A 67 2.14 6.28 -14.46
CA GLU A 67 3.37 7.09 -14.35
C GLU A 67 3.05 8.58 -14.18
N SER A 68 2.13 9.10 -14.99
CA SER A 68 1.66 10.48 -14.87
C SER A 68 0.98 10.76 -13.52
N LEU A 69 0.13 9.85 -13.05
CA LEU A 69 -0.54 9.97 -11.76
C LEU A 69 0.46 10.00 -10.59
N ILE A 70 1.48 9.14 -10.63
CA ILE A 70 2.53 9.09 -9.60
C ILE A 70 3.36 10.38 -9.62
N ALA A 71 3.68 10.90 -10.81
CA ALA A 71 4.36 12.19 -10.94
C ALA A 71 3.51 13.35 -10.39
N GLU A 72 2.20 13.36 -10.64
CA GLU A 72 1.29 14.35 -10.06
C GLU A 72 1.21 14.24 -8.52
N ILE A 73 1.22 13.02 -7.97
CA ILE A 73 1.24 12.82 -6.52
C ILE A 73 2.53 13.40 -5.92
N ASP A 74 3.69 13.11 -6.53
CA ASP A 74 4.97 13.64 -6.06
C ASP A 74 5.03 15.18 -6.19
N GLU A 75 4.41 15.76 -7.24
CA GLU A 75 4.27 17.20 -7.38
C GLU A 75 3.40 17.82 -6.29
N ASN A 76 2.26 17.19 -5.95
CA ASN A 76 1.39 17.67 -4.86
C ASN A 76 2.13 17.67 -3.51
N ILE A 77 3.01 16.69 -3.27
CA ILE A 77 3.88 16.67 -2.09
C ILE A 77 4.88 17.85 -2.14
N ALA A 78 5.47 18.12 -3.30
CA ALA A 78 6.37 19.27 -3.47
C ALA A 78 5.67 20.60 -3.20
N GLU A 79 4.50 20.83 -3.78
CA GLU A 79 3.70 22.04 -3.58
C GLU A 79 3.31 22.21 -2.09
N HIS A 80 2.99 21.09 -1.43
CA HIS A 80 2.69 21.11 0.00
C HIS A 80 3.89 21.55 0.83
N ILE A 81 5.10 21.02 0.55
CA ILE A 81 6.35 21.39 1.22
C ILE A 81 6.69 22.87 0.95
N GLU A 82 6.55 23.35 -0.29
CA GLU A 82 6.78 24.74 -0.66
C GLU A 82 5.87 25.71 0.13
N SER A 83 4.64 25.27 0.40
CA SER A 83 3.65 26.06 1.17
C SER A 83 3.83 25.91 2.69
N ASN A 84 4.48 24.86 3.16
CA ASN A 84 4.67 24.52 4.57
C ASN A 84 6.10 24.00 4.80
N PRO A 85 7.12 24.92 4.84
CA PRO A 85 8.52 24.52 4.92
C PRO A 85 8.89 23.69 6.15
N GLU A 86 8.07 23.73 7.21
CA GLU A 86 8.21 22.89 8.40
C GLU A 86 7.98 21.40 8.13
N HIS A 87 7.38 21.05 6.99
CA HIS A 87 7.19 19.66 6.52
C HIS A 87 8.31 19.20 5.57
N GLU A 88 9.41 19.94 5.48
CA GLU A 88 10.55 19.52 4.67
C GLU A 88 11.06 18.14 5.09
N GLY A 89 11.26 17.26 4.11
CA GLY A 89 11.68 15.88 4.35
C GLY A 89 10.52 14.89 4.52
N MET A 90 9.27 15.35 4.46
CA MET A 90 8.14 14.43 4.40
C MET A 90 8.15 13.61 3.12
N GLY A 91 7.57 12.43 3.21
CA GLY A 91 7.42 11.54 2.06
C GLY A 91 6.54 10.35 2.38
N THR A 92 6.37 9.48 1.42
CA THR A 92 5.63 8.24 1.61
C THR A 92 6.03 7.17 0.59
N THR A 93 5.84 5.91 0.93
CA THR A 93 5.83 4.82 -0.03
C THR A 93 4.51 4.81 -0.81
N LEU A 94 4.42 4.00 -1.85
CA LEU A 94 3.17 3.66 -2.51
C LEU A 94 3.25 2.25 -3.07
N THR A 95 2.31 1.39 -2.67
CA THR A 95 2.07 0.10 -3.32
C THR A 95 0.59 0.00 -3.64
N ALA A 96 0.27 -0.02 -4.94
CA ALA A 96 -1.11 0.10 -5.43
C ALA A 96 -1.44 -0.90 -6.53
N ILE A 97 -2.67 -1.44 -6.50
CA ILE A 97 -3.25 -2.27 -7.56
C ILE A 97 -4.45 -1.52 -8.17
N PHE A 98 -4.38 -1.34 -9.49
CA PHE A 98 -5.43 -0.71 -10.29
C PHE A 98 -6.15 -1.76 -11.14
N PRO A 99 -7.48 -1.93 -10.99
CA PRO A 99 -8.26 -2.75 -11.90
C PRO A 99 -8.26 -2.17 -13.32
N SER A 100 -7.93 -2.98 -14.33
CA SER A 100 -7.89 -2.55 -15.74
C SER A 100 -8.49 -3.63 -16.66
N GLY A 101 -9.81 -3.64 -16.78
CA GLY A 101 -10.55 -4.65 -17.52
C GLY A 101 -10.46 -6.05 -16.90
N LYS A 102 -9.75 -6.99 -17.56
CA LYS A 102 -9.48 -8.34 -17.02
C LYS A 102 -8.08 -8.48 -16.42
N GLN A 103 -7.36 -7.39 -16.30
CA GLN A 103 -6.00 -7.32 -15.76
C GLN A 103 -6.00 -6.47 -14.51
N LEU A 104 -4.92 -6.58 -13.75
CA LEU A 104 -4.57 -5.66 -12.67
C LEU A 104 -3.23 -5.02 -13.03
N VAL A 105 -3.07 -3.74 -12.75
CA VAL A 105 -1.80 -3.06 -12.88
C VAL A 105 -1.28 -2.76 -11.48
N LEU A 106 -0.12 -3.29 -11.16
CA LEU A 106 0.60 -3.03 -9.92
C LEU A 106 1.58 -1.89 -10.13
N ALA A 107 1.54 -0.90 -9.27
CA ALA A 107 2.53 0.17 -9.20
C ALA A 107 3.16 0.20 -7.80
N HIS A 108 4.49 0.40 -7.75
CA HIS A 108 5.24 0.29 -6.51
C HIS A 108 6.37 1.33 -6.42
N VAL A 109 6.46 1.99 -5.27
CA VAL A 109 7.55 2.89 -4.85
C VAL A 109 7.78 2.68 -3.35
N GLY A 110 8.98 2.30 -2.94
CA GLY A 110 9.34 2.16 -1.53
C GLY A 110 9.64 0.72 -1.10
N ASP A 111 9.29 0.36 0.12
CA ASP A 111 9.51 -0.96 0.75
C ASP A 111 8.23 -1.58 1.34
N SER A 112 7.08 -0.93 1.17
CA SER A 112 5.79 -1.61 1.28
C SER A 112 5.69 -2.70 0.21
N ARG A 113 5.01 -3.80 0.49
CA ARG A 113 5.08 -4.97 -0.39
C ARG A 113 3.74 -5.39 -0.95
N ALA A 114 3.79 -6.01 -2.14
CA ALA A 114 2.67 -6.72 -2.74
C ALA A 114 3.02 -8.21 -2.91
N TYR A 115 2.04 -9.06 -2.61
CA TYR A 115 2.13 -10.51 -2.80
C TYR A 115 0.92 -11.03 -3.57
N GLN A 116 1.11 -12.12 -4.32
CA GLN A 116 0.03 -12.94 -4.89
C GLN A 116 0.02 -14.28 -4.16
N PHE A 117 -1.18 -14.71 -3.76
CA PHE A 117 -1.43 -16.04 -3.23
C PHE A 117 -2.32 -16.80 -4.21
N THR A 118 -1.79 -17.86 -4.78
CA THR A 118 -2.48 -18.72 -5.76
C THR A 118 -2.04 -20.15 -5.58
N SER A 119 -2.97 -21.11 -5.69
CA SER A 119 -2.68 -22.55 -5.52
C SER A 119 -1.94 -22.87 -4.22
N ASN A 120 -2.28 -22.21 -3.13
CA ASN A 120 -1.66 -22.32 -1.80
C ASN A 120 -0.16 -21.94 -1.76
N GLN A 121 0.27 -21.07 -2.66
CA GLN A 121 1.62 -20.57 -2.70
C GLN A 121 1.62 -19.04 -2.69
N LEU A 122 2.42 -18.43 -1.81
CA LEU A 122 2.67 -17.01 -1.76
C LEU A 122 3.85 -16.65 -2.68
N THR A 123 3.67 -15.62 -3.48
CA THR A 123 4.73 -15.08 -4.35
C THR A 123 4.81 -13.58 -4.14
N ARG A 124 5.98 -13.08 -3.80
CA ARG A 124 6.23 -11.64 -3.70
C ARG A 124 6.30 -11.03 -5.11
N LEU A 125 5.61 -9.92 -5.31
CA LEU A 125 5.49 -9.22 -6.60
C LEU A 125 6.35 -7.96 -6.69
N THR A 126 6.80 -7.42 -5.56
CA THR A 126 7.58 -6.16 -5.47
C THR A 126 9.00 -6.42 -4.99
N ASN A 127 9.94 -5.55 -5.40
CA ASN A 127 11.28 -5.50 -4.82
C ASN A 127 11.40 -4.21 -4.00
N ASP A 128 11.91 -4.30 -2.76
CA ASP A 128 12.05 -3.11 -1.93
C ASP A 128 13.05 -2.13 -2.56
N HIS A 129 12.67 -0.88 -2.66
CA HIS A 129 13.59 0.19 -3.05
C HIS A 129 14.43 0.61 -1.84
N THR A 130 15.29 -0.30 -1.41
CA THR A 130 16.18 -0.09 -0.26
C THR A 130 17.63 -0.44 -0.61
N MET A 131 18.55 0.13 0.15
CA MET A 131 19.95 -0.26 0.16
C MET A 131 20.40 -0.51 1.60
N VAL A 132 21.25 -1.49 1.79
CA VAL A 132 21.86 -1.75 3.11
C VAL A 132 23.11 -0.88 3.26
N GLN A 133 23.09 0.02 4.24
CA GLN A 133 24.25 0.83 4.61
C GLN A 133 24.44 0.79 6.12
N LEU A 134 25.64 0.40 6.58
CA LEU A 134 25.98 0.29 8.01
C LEU A 134 24.94 -0.53 8.82
N GLU A 135 24.57 -1.70 8.29
CA GLU A 135 23.59 -2.62 8.88
C GLU A 135 22.16 -2.04 9.00
N ARG A 136 21.87 -0.93 8.34
CA ARG A 136 20.52 -0.33 8.26
C ARG A 136 19.99 -0.40 6.86
N SER A 137 18.71 -0.72 6.72
CA SER A 137 17.97 -0.57 5.47
C SER A 137 17.61 0.91 5.32
N LEU A 138 17.98 1.48 4.18
CA LEU A 138 17.65 2.87 3.84
C LEU A 138 16.85 2.88 2.55
N LEU A 139 15.73 3.59 2.55
CA LEU A 139 14.94 3.81 1.34
C LEU A 139 15.74 4.56 0.29
N THR A 140 15.76 4.04 -0.92
CA THR A 140 16.38 4.67 -2.09
C THR A 140 15.38 5.40 -2.98
N GLN A 141 14.08 5.05 -2.87
CA GLN A 141 12.98 5.70 -3.56
C GLN A 141 11.75 5.81 -2.64
N ALA A 142 11.16 7.00 -2.63
CA ALA A 142 9.89 7.35 -2.02
C ALA A 142 9.31 8.57 -2.75
N LEU A 143 8.03 8.82 -2.57
CA LEU A 143 7.36 10.05 -2.98
C LEU A 143 7.71 11.13 -1.96
N MET A 144 8.55 12.08 -2.34
CA MET A 144 9.12 13.10 -1.44
C MET A 144 9.09 14.52 -2.04
N GLY A 145 8.34 14.73 -3.13
CA GLY A 145 8.31 15.99 -3.84
C GLY A 145 9.60 16.31 -4.62
N LYS A 146 10.43 15.31 -4.91
CA LYS A 146 11.71 15.53 -5.62
C LYS A 146 11.58 15.55 -7.14
N ARG A 147 10.38 15.34 -7.69
CA ARG A 147 10.07 15.37 -9.12
C ARG A 147 10.90 14.41 -9.99
N ASN A 148 11.43 13.34 -9.40
CA ASN A 148 12.28 12.35 -10.08
C ASN A 148 11.95 10.91 -9.73
N VAL A 149 10.79 10.68 -9.15
CA VAL A 149 10.34 9.34 -8.73
C VAL A 149 10.15 8.43 -9.95
N ARG A 150 10.54 7.17 -9.82
CA ARG A 150 10.28 6.12 -10.79
C ARG A 150 9.60 4.96 -10.10
N ALA A 151 8.38 4.67 -10.52
CA ALA A 151 7.64 3.54 -10.01
C ALA A 151 7.99 2.27 -10.80
N ASP A 152 8.06 1.15 -10.11
CA ASP A 152 8.02 -0.16 -10.74
C ASP A 152 6.56 -0.48 -11.11
N ILE A 153 6.28 -0.66 -12.40
CA ILE A 153 4.93 -0.93 -12.89
C ILE A 153 4.91 -2.27 -13.61
N SER A 154 3.94 -3.11 -13.25
CA SER A 154 3.75 -4.41 -13.87
C SER A 154 2.27 -4.73 -14.10
N THR A 155 1.99 -5.54 -15.13
CA THR A 155 0.64 -5.99 -15.46
C THR A 155 0.46 -7.44 -15.02
N LEU A 156 -0.55 -7.67 -14.20
CA LEU A 156 -0.90 -8.98 -13.66
C LEU A 156 -2.13 -9.54 -14.42
N LYS A 157 -2.15 -10.85 -14.58
CA LYS A 157 -3.26 -11.59 -15.21
C LYS A 157 -3.88 -12.53 -14.18
N PRO A 158 -4.72 -12.01 -13.29
CA PRO A 158 -5.28 -12.80 -12.21
C PRO A 158 -6.26 -13.84 -12.70
N LYS A 159 -6.45 -14.90 -11.93
CA LYS A 159 -7.47 -15.93 -12.10
C LYS A 159 -8.47 -15.83 -10.94
N THR A 160 -9.68 -16.30 -11.19
CA THR A 160 -10.67 -16.45 -10.10
C THR A 160 -10.11 -17.32 -8.98
N GLY A 161 -10.21 -16.84 -7.75
CA GLY A 161 -9.66 -17.47 -6.55
C GLY A 161 -8.24 -17.00 -6.18
N ASP A 162 -7.55 -16.25 -7.05
CA ASP A 162 -6.30 -15.60 -6.66
C ASP A 162 -6.57 -14.55 -5.59
N ARG A 163 -5.62 -14.41 -4.66
CA ARG A 163 -5.63 -13.35 -3.66
C ARG A 163 -4.37 -12.51 -3.78
N PHE A 164 -4.50 -11.22 -3.47
CA PHE A 164 -3.38 -10.29 -3.39
C PHE A 164 -3.35 -9.68 -2.01
N LEU A 165 -2.14 -9.52 -1.47
CA LEU A 165 -1.88 -8.78 -0.24
C LEU A 165 -1.07 -7.55 -0.59
N LEU A 166 -1.52 -6.37 -0.16
CA LEU A 166 -0.72 -5.15 -0.08
C LEU A 166 -0.48 -4.86 1.40
N CYS A 167 0.75 -4.57 1.79
CA CYS A 167 1.06 -4.27 3.19
C CYS A 167 2.25 -3.32 3.33
N THR A 168 2.26 -2.55 4.41
CA THR A 168 3.41 -1.74 4.84
C THR A 168 4.47 -2.62 5.51
N ASP A 169 5.64 -2.08 5.71
CA ASP A 169 6.81 -2.79 6.27
C ASP A 169 6.61 -3.20 7.74
N GLY A 170 5.73 -2.53 8.49
CA GLY A 170 5.35 -2.90 9.84
C GLY A 170 4.78 -4.33 9.95
N LEU A 171 4.25 -4.90 8.87
CA LEU A 171 3.93 -6.33 8.80
C LEU A 171 5.18 -7.16 8.48
N THR A 172 5.87 -6.84 7.40
CA THR A 172 6.91 -7.71 6.82
C THR A 172 8.26 -7.64 7.51
N ASN A 173 8.49 -6.65 8.36
CA ASN A 173 9.67 -6.57 9.23
C ASN A 173 9.60 -7.52 10.43
N VAL A 174 8.40 -7.98 10.81
CA VAL A 174 8.20 -8.78 12.03
C VAL A 174 7.50 -10.12 11.77
N VAL A 175 6.84 -10.30 10.63
CA VAL A 175 6.14 -11.54 10.25
C VAL A 175 6.84 -12.19 9.07
N SER A 176 7.16 -13.48 9.19
CA SER A 176 7.82 -14.23 8.11
C SER A 176 6.90 -14.47 6.91
N GLU A 177 7.47 -14.63 5.71
CA GLU A 177 6.67 -14.95 4.52
C GLU A 177 5.92 -16.27 4.65
N SER A 178 6.46 -17.25 5.38
CA SER A 178 5.77 -18.51 5.67
C SER A 178 4.54 -18.33 6.56
N ASP A 179 4.59 -17.41 7.54
CA ASP A 179 3.44 -17.10 8.39
C ASP A 179 2.39 -16.29 7.63
N ILE A 180 2.83 -15.37 6.76
CA ILE A 180 1.94 -14.65 5.84
C ILE A 180 1.23 -15.64 4.90
N GLU A 181 1.96 -16.60 4.30
CA GLU A 181 1.39 -17.64 3.45
C GLU A 181 0.33 -18.45 4.19
N HIS A 182 0.62 -18.86 5.42
CA HIS A 182 -0.34 -19.59 6.25
C HIS A 182 -1.59 -18.75 6.53
N ALA A 183 -1.44 -17.48 6.91
CA ALA A 183 -2.55 -16.57 7.12
C ALA A 183 -3.40 -16.37 5.85
N MET A 184 -2.75 -16.23 4.68
CA MET A 184 -3.44 -16.09 3.38
C MET A 184 -4.26 -17.32 2.98
N SER A 185 -4.01 -18.49 3.57
CA SER A 185 -4.76 -19.73 3.31
C SER A 185 -6.12 -19.81 4.01
N HIS A 186 -6.45 -18.94 4.96
CA HIS A 186 -7.77 -18.92 5.61
C HIS A 186 -8.88 -18.71 4.58
N PRO A 187 -10.03 -19.40 4.72
CA PRO A 187 -11.11 -19.33 3.73
C PRO A 187 -11.74 -17.95 3.65
N GLU A 188 -11.90 -17.24 4.77
CA GLU A 188 -12.58 -15.96 4.86
C GLU A 188 -11.58 -14.80 4.91
N LEU A 189 -11.76 -13.76 4.08
CA LEU A 189 -10.89 -12.59 4.05
C LEU A 189 -10.78 -11.88 5.40
N GLY A 190 -11.88 -11.83 6.17
CA GLY A 190 -11.88 -11.27 7.52
C GLY A 190 -10.98 -12.04 8.47
N GLN A 191 -10.85 -13.37 8.31
CA GLN A 191 -9.91 -14.18 9.11
C GLN A 191 -8.47 -13.94 8.65
N VAL A 192 -8.23 -13.83 7.34
CA VAL A 192 -6.91 -13.53 6.80
C VAL A 192 -6.37 -12.24 7.41
N ILE A 193 -7.11 -11.12 7.27
CA ILE A 193 -6.64 -9.82 7.75
C ILE A 193 -6.45 -9.82 9.27
N ASN A 194 -7.36 -10.42 10.03
CA ASN A 194 -7.22 -10.51 11.48
C ASN A 194 -6.01 -11.34 11.90
N SER A 195 -5.70 -12.43 11.19
CA SER A 195 -4.53 -13.26 11.44
C SER A 195 -3.23 -12.48 11.18
N LEU A 196 -3.13 -11.76 10.05
CA LEU A 196 -1.96 -10.95 9.71
C LEU A 196 -1.68 -9.88 10.78
N ILE A 197 -2.69 -9.12 11.19
CA ILE A 197 -2.56 -8.10 12.22
C ILE A 197 -2.19 -8.72 13.57
N SER A 198 -2.80 -9.85 13.94
CA SER A 198 -2.50 -10.55 15.19
C SER A 198 -1.07 -11.08 15.23
N LEU A 199 -0.53 -11.56 14.10
CA LEU A 199 0.87 -11.98 13.99
C LEU A 199 1.82 -10.80 14.21
N ALA A 200 1.57 -9.64 13.59
CA ALA A 200 2.37 -8.43 13.82
C ALA A 200 2.34 -7.99 15.29
N HIS A 201 1.14 -7.97 15.91
CA HIS A 201 0.98 -7.65 17.35
C HIS A 201 1.72 -8.63 18.24
N SER A 202 1.64 -9.94 17.95
CA SER A 202 2.35 -10.97 18.71
C SER A 202 3.87 -10.84 18.62
N ALA A 203 4.36 -10.28 17.53
CA ALA A 203 5.78 -9.96 17.32
C ALA A 203 6.18 -8.57 17.88
N GLY A 204 5.27 -7.90 18.59
CA GLY A 204 5.53 -6.62 19.29
C GLY A 204 5.12 -5.38 18.51
N ALA A 205 4.65 -5.49 17.26
CA ALA A 205 4.19 -4.40 16.39
C ALA A 205 4.96 -3.07 16.62
N PRO A 206 6.25 -3.01 16.33
CA PRO A 206 7.10 -1.84 16.63
C PRO A 206 6.77 -0.63 15.76
N ASP A 207 6.04 -0.85 14.67
CA ASP A 207 5.61 0.16 13.71
C ASP A 207 4.11 0.12 13.44
N ASN A 208 3.62 1.11 12.68
CA ASN A 208 2.29 1.09 12.11
C ASN A 208 2.15 -0.13 11.18
N VAL A 209 1.00 -0.76 11.16
CA VAL A 209 0.76 -1.98 10.37
C VAL A 209 -0.50 -1.79 9.53
N SER A 210 -0.32 -1.68 8.22
CA SER A 210 -1.44 -1.60 7.29
C SER A 210 -1.40 -2.77 6.30
N ALA A 211 -2.56 -3.37 6.07
CA ALA A 211 -2.71 -4.46 5.12
C ALA A 211 -4.07 -4.42 4.42
N ILE A 212 -4.08 -4.76 3.13
CA ILE A 212 -5.28 -4.97 2.31
C ILE A 212 -5.15 -6.35 1.66
N VAL A 213 -6.19 -7.17 1.80
CA VAL A 213 -6.32 -8.44 1.11
C VAL A 213 -7.42 -8.33 0.07
N ILE A 214 -7.09 -8.63 -1.18
CA ILE A 214 -7.97 -8.55 -2.34
C ILE A 214 -8.19 -9.97 -2.87
N GLU A 215 -9.43 -10.36 -3.12
CA GLU A 215 -9.77 -11.66 -3.72
C GLU A 215 -10.44 -11.46 -5.08
N VAL A 216 -9.99 -12.22 -6.07
CA VAL A 216 -10.55 -12.22 -7.42
C VAL A 216 -11.72 -13.17 -7.51
N GLY A 217 -12.90 -12.66 -7.82
CA GLY A 217 -14.15 -13.42 -7.88
C GLY A 217 -15.16 -12.82 -8.84
N ASN A 218 -16.43 -13.03 -8.51
CA ASN A 218 -17.56 -12.48 -9.24
C ASN A 218 -18.22 -11.28 -8.53
N GLU A 219 -17.95 -11.10 -7.23
CA GLU A 219 -18.47 -10.01 -6.41
C GLU A 219 -17.54 -8.81 -6.51
N GLU A 220 -18.09 -7.60 -6.46
CA GLU A 220 -17.33 -6.35 -6.47
C GLU A 220 -17.60 -5.58 -5.16
N SER A 221 -16.53 -5.05 -4.57
CA SER A 221 -16.66 -4.03 -3.53
C SER A 221 -17.06 -2.71 -4.22
N SER A 222 -18.19 -2.15 -3.82
CA SER A 222 -18.76 -0.93 -4.44
C SER A 222 -18.45 0.33 -3.65
N GLU A 223 -18.02 0.20 -2.41
CA GLU A 223 -17.79 1.32 -1.49
C GLU A 223 -16.30 1.65 -1.40
N THR A 224 -16.01 2.95 -1.21
CA THR A 224 -14.67 3.40 -0.90
C THR A 224 -14.47 3.39 0.62
N LEU A 225 -13.43 2.69 1.08
CA LEU A 225 -13.04 2.62 2.48
C LEU A 225 -11.63 3.19 2.65
N TYR A 226 -11.50 4.19 3.51
CA TYR A 226 -10.22 4.77 3.92
C TYR A 226 -9.75 4.14 5.23
N LEU A 227 -8.45 3.93 5.38
CA LEU A 227 -7.81 3.33 6.55
C LEU A 227 -6.60 4.16 6.97
N GLY A 228 -6.22 4.07 8.25
CA GLY A 228 -5.09 4.81 8.82
C GLY A 228 -5.34 6.31 8.80
N SER A 229 -4.31 7.09 8.51
CA SER A 229 -4.35 8.55 8.50
C SER A 229 -5.25 9.14 7.40
N ALA A 230 -5.64 8.34 6.40
CA ALA A 230 -6.61 8.78 5.39
C ALA A 230 -8.05 8.87 5.90
N VAL A 231 -8.34 8.39 7.12
CA VAL A 231 -9.68 8.49 7.73
C VAL A 231 -9.94 9.93 8.19
N GLY A 232 -10.96 10.57 7.61
CA GLY A 232 -11.38 11.93 8.03
C GLY A 232 -10.70 13.08 7.28
N THR A 233 -9.99 12.81 6.20
CA THR A 233 -9.37 13.82 5.34
C THR A 233 -10.23 14.23 4.13
#